data_58ea7e2c99ca196b66d7385b31daf29b
#
_entry.id   58ea7e2c99ca196b66d7385b31daf29b
#
_cell.length_a   1.000
_cell.length_b   1.000
_cell.length_c   1.000
_cell.angle_alpha   90.00
_cell.angle_beta   90.00
_cell.angle_gamma   90.00
#
_symmetry.space_group_name_H-M   'P 1'
#
loop_
_entity.id
_entity.type
_entity.pdbx_description
1 polymer ?
#
loop_
_entity_poly.entity_id
_entity_poly.type
_entity_poly.pdbx_seq_one_letter_code
_entity_poly.pdbx_strand_id
1 'polypeptide(L)'
;MKDLSNFDWGWMNKLTKETIYDPNIEKDIPLNEYHKNSIINEIFVEKIYEKIYQVKEGDVVVDIGASVGPFTYSILDKNPKMVHCLEPSNSEYKTLITNLPFDNVNLINKGISHSDSIVNSDFIFGDDDEFDGTKFSSFIKDNYIKYIDFLKIDCEGGEYHIFMDENMDFLLNKVGCIVGEWHLGTESEKVEFKYFRDKYLKQFKTVEVRSVDGVDIKWELYKDNFIEYYNQVIIHISNK
;
A
#
# COMPACT_ATOMS: atom_id res chain seq x y z
N MET A 1 -15.89 12.28 -10.07
CA MET A 1 -15.54 11.58 -8.82
C MET A 1 -16.33 10.28 -8.80
N LYS A 2 -15.73 9.15 -8.42
CA LYS A 2 -16.45 7.88 -8.31
C LYS A 2 -17.60 7.98 -7.29
N ASP A 3 -18.68 7.27 -7.53
CA ASP A 3 -19.76 7.14 -6.57
C ASP A 3 -19.32 6.17 -5.45
N LEU A 4 -19.20 6.69 -4.25
CA LEU A 4 -18.81 5.95 -3.05
C LEU A 4 -19.98 5.73 -2.09
N SER A 5 -21.21 6.02 -2.51
CA SER A 5 -22.40 5.93 -1.65
C SER A 5 -22.65 4.54 -1.07
N ASN A 6 -22.26 3.50 -1.81
CA ASN A 6 -22.41 2.09 -1.40
C ASN A 6 -21.09 1.44 -0.99
N PHE A 7 -19.99 2.21 -0.92
CA PHE A 7 -18.70 1.68 -0.51
C PHE A 7 -18.66 1.47 1.00
N ASP A 8 -18.37 0.25 1.44
CA ASP A 8 -18.25 -0.06 2.87
C ASP A 8 -16.86 0.31 3.38
N TRP A 9 -16.80 1.21 4.35
CA TRP A 9 -15.56 1.72 4.94
C TRP A 9 -15.05 0.87 6.12
N GLY A 10 -15.59 -0.35 6.32
CA GLY A 10 -15.09 -1.32 7.26
C GLY A 10 -15.02 -0.80 8.70
N TRP A 11 -13.83 -0.94 9.30
CA TRP A 11 -13.57 -0.53 10.69
C TRP A 11 -13.80 0.97 10.93
N MET A 12 -13.58 1.82 9.96
CA MET A 12 -13.81 3.27 10.09
C MET A 12 -15.25 3.61 10.42
N ASN A 13 -16.21 2.78 10.00
CA ASN A 13 -17.62 2.97 10.38
C ASN A 13 -17.88 2.79 11.89
N LYS A 14 -16.96 2.15 12.62
CA LYS A 14 -17.06 1.90 14.07
C LYS A 14 -16.60 3.11 14.91
N LEU A 15 -15.81 4.04 14.33
CA LEU A 15 -15.23 5.19 15.02
C LEU A 15 -16.20 6.38 15.20
N THR A 16 -17.45 6.14 15.50
CA THR A 16 -18.50 7.18 15.51
C THR A 16 -18.57 8.03 16.77
N LYS A 17 -17.88 7.61 17.84
CA LYS A 17 -17.95 8.28 19.15
C LYS A 17 -16.76 9.20 19.43
N GLU A 18 -15.71 9.07 18.64
CA GLU A 18 -14.50 9.87 18.78
C GLU A 18 -14.54 11.05 17.81
N THR A 19 -13.99 12.18 18.25
CA THR A 19 -13.87 13.38 17.42
C THR A 19 -12.43 13.81 17.36
N ILE A 20 -12.05 14.46 16.26
CA ILE A 20 -10.75 15.08 16.04
C ILE A 20 -10.95 16.48 15.47
N TYR A 21 -10.10 17.43 15.85
CA TYR A 21 -10.10 18.76 15.27
C TYR A 21 -9.51 18.71 13.86
N ASP A 22 -10.32 19.10 12.86
CA ASP A 22 -9.85 19.24 11.47
C ASP A 22 -9.44 20.70 11.21
N PRO A 23 -8.14 20.97 11.03
CA PRO A 23 -7.64 22.33 10.82
C PRO A 23 -8.05 22.93 9.46
N ASN A 24 -8.47 22.11 8.48
CA ASN A 24 -8.87 22.61 7.17
C ASN A 24 -10.25 23.30 7.19
N ILE A 25 -11.10 22.86 8.10
CA ILE A 25 -12.45 23.41 8.27
C ILE A 25 -12.65 24.08 9.65
N GLU A 26 -11.60 24.14 10.46
CA GLU A 26 -11.56 24.73 11.80
C GLU A 26 -12.69 24.24 12.72
N LYS A 27 -12.93 22.91 12.72
CA LYS A 27 -14.05 22.29 13.44
C LYS A 27 -13.70 20.88 13.91
N ASP A 28 -14.29 20.47 15.05
CA ASP A 28 -14.30 19.06 15.46
C ASP A 28 -15.25 18.27 14.57
N ILE A 29 -14.74 17.16 14.02
CA ILE A 29 -15.51 16.20 13.21
C ILE A 29 -15.37 14.80 13.79
N PRO A 30 -16.31 13.88 13.52
CA PRO A 30 -16.16 12.49 13.87
C PRO A 30 -14.88 11.89 13.27
N LEU A 31 -14.15 11.11 14.06
CA LEU A 31 -12.89 10.51 13.65
C LEU A 31 -13.03 9.64 12.40
N ASN A 32 -14.15 8.92 12.27
CA ASN A 32 -14.46 8.16 11.08
C ASN A 32 -14.62 9.01 9.81
N GLU A 33 -15.20 10.22 9.92
CA GLU A 33 -15.27 11.15 8.79
C GLU A 33 -13.88 11.66 8.42
N TYR A 34 -13.05 11.96 9.40
CA TYR A 34 -11.68 12.42 9.18
C TYR A 34 -10.89 11.36 8.38
N HIS A 35 -10.86 10.12 8.84
CA HIS A 35 -10.15 9.03 8.13
C HIS A 35 -10.71 8.78 6.73
N LYS A 36 -12.03 8.74 6.57
CA LYS A 36 -12.65 8.59 5.24
C LYS A 36 -12.27 9.72 4.29
N ASN A 37 -12.33 10.97 4.77
CA ASN A 37 -11.97 12.14 3.98
C ASN A 37 -10.48 12.13 3.60
N SER A 38 -9.59 11.71 4.50
CA SER A 38 -8.17 11.53 4.21
C SER A 38 -7.96 10.55 3.06
N ILE A 39 -8.49 9.34 3.18
CA ILE A 39 -8.38 8.29 2.14
C ILE A 39 -9.00 8.74 0.82
N ILE A 40 -10.17 9.41 0.87
CA ILE A 40 -10.81 9.93 -0.33
C ILE A 40 -9.91 10.97 -1.00
N ASN A 41 -9.35 11.90 -0.22
CA ASN A 41 -8.44 12.90 -0.77
C ASN A 41 -7.20 12.26 -1.38
N GLU A 42 -6.51 11.39 -0.67
CA GLU A 42 -5.28 10.74 -1.10
C GLU A 42 -5.45 9.91 -2.37
N ILE A 43 -6.47 9.04 -2.40
CA ILE A 43 -6.65 8.05 -3.47
C ILE A 43 -7.45 8.61 -4.65
N PHE A 44 -8.56 9.32 -4.39
CA PHE A 44 -9.49 9.70 -5.46
C PHE A 44 -9.27 11.13 -5.98
N VAL A 45 -8.72 12.03 -5.15
CA VAL A 45 -8.45 13.42 -5.53
C VAL A 45 -7.00 13.59 -5.92
N GLU A 46 -6.08 13.39 -4.96
CA GLU A 46 -4.65 13.59 -5.16
C GLU A 46 -3.99 12.47 -5.95
N LYS A 47 -4.56 11.24 -5.93
CA LYS A 47 -4.05 10.06 -6.62
C LYS A 47 -2.58 9.81 -6.30
N ILE A 48 -2.25 9.80 -5.02
CA ILE A 48 -0.86 9.74 -4.54
C ILE A 48 -0.06 8.58 -5.12
N TYR A 49 -0.72 7.43 -5.35
CA TYR A 49 -0.07 6.25 -5.93
C TYR A 49 0.09 6.35 -7.45
N GLU A 50 -0.66 7.20 -8.15
CA GLU A 50 -0.65 7.29 -9.61
C GLU A 50 0.07 8.56 -10.15
N LYS A 51 0.95 9.19 -9.37
CA LYS A 51 1.64 10.44 -9.77
C LYS A 51 2.60 10.23 -10.94
N ILE A 52 3.25 9.07 -11.05
CA ILE A 52 4.24 8.77 -12.11
C ILE A 52 3.67 7.84 -13.17
N TYR A 53 2.97 6.82 -12.75
CA TYR A 53 2.33 5.86 -13.64
C TYR A 53 0.86 5.78 -13.33
N GLN A 54 0.03 5.94 -14.33
CA GLN A 54 -1.41 5.72 -14.21
C GLN A 54 -1.75 4.34 -14.73
N VAL A 55 -2.51 3.57 -13.96
CA VAL A 55 -3.02 2.27 -14.38
C VAL A 55 -3.80 2.41 -15.69
N LYS A 56 -3.62 1.46 -16.61
CA LYS A 56 -4.20 1.46 -17.96
C LYS A 56 -4.99 0.18 -18.19
N GLU A 57 -5.78 0.22 -19.26
CA GLU A 57 -6.47 -0.97 -19.77
C GLU A 57 -5.46 -2.08 -20.06
N GLY A 58 -5.76 -3.27 -19.58
CA GLY A 58 -4.93 -4.46 -19.76
C GLY A 58 -3.80 -4.65 -18.77
N ASP A 59 -3.54 -3.69 -17.87
CA ASP A 59 -2.49 -3.81 -16.85
C ASP A 59 -2.80 -4.95 -15.86
N VAL A 60 -1.74 -5.60 -15.42
CA VAL A 60 -1.74 -6.48 -14.24
C VAL A 60 -1.29 -5.66 -13.04
N VAL A 61 -2.17 -5.51 -12.07
CA VAL A 61 -1.95 -4.72 -10.87
C VAL A 61 -1.85 -5.63 -9.65
N VAL A 62 -0.98 -5.29 -8.72
CA VAL A 62 -0.91 -5.90 -7.39
C VAL A 62 -1.07 -4.80 -6.35
N ASP A 63 -2.01 -5.01 -5.43
CA ASP A 63 -2.34 -4.11 -4.32
C ASP A 63 -2.04 -4.84 -3.00
N ILE A 64 -0.89 -4.56 -2.41
CA ILE A 64 -0.46 -5.13 -1.12
C ILE A 64 -0.84 -4.17 -0.01
N GLY A 65 -1.58 -4.68 0.98
CA GLY A 65 -2.26 -3.88 1.99
C GLY A 65 -3.49 -3.21 1.39
N ALA A 66 -4.41 -4.03 0.87
CA ALA A 66 -5.57 -3.52 0.14
C ALA A 66 -6.63 -2.91 1.08
N SER A 67 -6.59 -3.22 2.38
CA SER A 67 -7.61 -2.81 3.36
C SER A 67 -9.02 -3.14 2.85
N VAL A 68 -9.96 -2.21 2.92
CA VAL A 68 -11.31 -2.37 2.37
C VAL A 68 -11.41 -2.14 0.85
N GLY A 69 -10.28 -1.93 0.17
CA GLY A 69 -10.17 -1.88 -1.29
C GLY A 69 -10.28 -0.50 -1.95
N PRO A 70 -10.02 0.63 -1.29
CA PRO A 70 -10.27 1.94 -1.89
C PRO A 70 -9.36 2.22 -3.11
N PHE A 71 -8.08 1.83 -3.07
CA PHE A 71 -7.19 1.99 -4.22
C PHE A 71 -7.66 1.13 -5.41
N THR A 72 -7.86 -0.16 -5.20
CA THR A 72 -8.34 -1.05 -6.26
C THR A 72 -9.67 -0.56 -6.83
N TYR A 73 -10.63 -0.17 -5.98
CA TYR A 73 -11.91 0.42 -6.44
C TYR A 73 -11.67 1.67 -7.31
N SER A 74 -10.67 2.49 -6.99
CA SER A 74 -10.36 3.72 -7.74
C SER A 74 -9.93 3.48 -9.17
N ILE A 75 -9.31 2.33 -9.48
CA ILE A 75 -8.73 2.01 -10.78
C ILE A 75 -9.57 1.08 -11.66
N LEU A 76 -10.66 0.48 -11.14
CA LEU A 76 -11.44 -0.51 -11.89
C LEU A 76 -12.06 0.02 -13.19
N ASP A 77 -12.41 1.30 -13.28
CA ASP A 77 -12.92 1.93 -14.49
C ASP A 77 -11.89 2.06 -15.62
N LYS A 78 -10.63 1.81 -15.32
CA LYS A 78 -9.54 1.76 -16.31
C LYS A 78 -9.38 0.39 -16.97
N ASN A 79 -10.24 -0.58 -16.61
CA ASN A 79 -10.26 -1.95 -17.13
C ASN A 79 -8.90 -2.67 -17.03
N PRO A 80 -8.27 -2.75 -15.84
CA PRO A 80 -7.09 -3.59 -15.66
C PRO A 80 -7.43 -5.03 -16.03
N LYS A 81 -6.45 -5.76 -16.57
CA LYS A 81 -6.60 -7.17 -16.92
C LYS A 81 -6.85 -8.03 -15.69
N MET A 82 -6.13 -7.75 -14.63
CA MET A 82 -6.23 -8.44 -13.34
C MET A 82 -5.71 -7.52 -12.23
N VAL A 83 -6.38 -7.52 -11.09
CA VAL A 83 -5.90 -6.92 -9.85
C VAL A 83 -5.80 -8.02 -8.80
N HIS A 84 -4.61 -8.21 -8.23
CA HIS A 84 -4.40 -9.09 -7.08
C HIS A 84 -4.33 -8.23 -5.82
N CYS A 85 -5.27 -8.43 -4.89
CA CYS A 85 -5.35 -7.69 -3.63
C CYS A 85 -4.97 -8.60 -2.46
N LEU A 86 -3.99 -8.19 -1.68
CA LEU A 86 -3.61 -8.87 -0.44
C LEU A 86 -4.04 -8.02 0.74
N GLU A 87 -4.78 -8.63 1.66
CA GLU A 87 -5.21 -8.02 2.91
C GLU A 87 -5.17 -9.06 4.03
N PRO A 88 -4.31 -8.88 5.06
CA PRO A 88 -4.17 -9.86 6.14
C PRO A 88 -5.31 -9.86 7.15
N SER A 89 -5.89 -8.68 7.47
CA SER A 89 -6.96 -8.58 8.47
C SER A 89 -8.22 -9.29 8.00
N ASN A 90 -8.72 -10.24 8.80
CA ASN A 90 -9.95 -10.96 8.51
C ASN A 90 -11.18 -10.04 8.43
N SER A 91 -11.21 -8.99 9.24
CA SER A 91 -12.32 -8.04 9.26
C SER A 91 -12.33 -7.15 8.02
N GLU A 92 -11.15 -6.63 7.63
CA GLU A 92 -10.99 -5.83 6.42
C GLU A 92 -11.22 -6.65 5.16
N TYR A 93 -10.68 -7.88 5.13
CA TYR A 93 -10.85 -8.79 4.01
C TYR A 93 -12.33 -9.14 3.73
N LYS A 94 -13.16 -9.32 4.78
CA LYS A 94 -14.60 -9.51 4.61
C LYS A 94 -15.27 -8.31 3.94
N THR A 95 -14.85 -7.11 4.33
CA THR A 95 -15.35 -5.86 3.73
C THR A 95 -14.83 -5.72 2.29
N LEU A 96 -13.56 -6.06 2.05
CA LEU A 96 -12.92 -6.07 0.73
C LEU A 96 -13.70 -6.94 -0.27
N ILE A 97 -14.11 -8.15 0.13
CA ILE A 97 -14.96 -9.03 -0.70
C ILE A 97 -16.26 -8.34 -1.10
N THR A 98 -16.88 -7.61 -0.16
CA THR A 98 -18.15 -6.91 -0.41
C THR A 98 -17.96 -5.75 -1.38
N ASN A 99 -16.88 -5.01 -1.26
CA ASN A 99 -16.58 -3.85 -2.08
C ASN A 99 -16.11 -4.20 -3.50
N LEU A 100 -15.46 -5.35 -3.67
CA LEU A 100 -14.79 -5.72 -4.91
C LEU A 100 -15.27 -7.08 -5.50
N PRO A 101 -16.56 -7.26 -5.76
CA PRO A 101 -17.12 -8.50 -6.33
C PRO A 101 -16.94 -8.53 -7.86
N PHE A 102 -15.72 -8.37 -8.39
CA PHE A 102 -15.43 -8.29 -9.81
C PHE A 102 -14.58 -9.47 -10.28
N ASP A 103 -14.88 -10.02 -11.45
CA ASP A 103 -14.21 -11.21 -12.01
C ASP A 103 -12.72 -11.00 -12.28
N ASN A 104 -12.30 -9.76 -12.51
CA ASN A 104 -10.90 -9.39 -12.72
C ASN A 104 -10.18 -8.94 -11.45
N VAL A 105 -10.73 -9.24 -10.26
CA VAL A 105 -10.11 -8.98 -8.97
C VAL A 105 -9.92 -10.29 -8.22
N ASN A 106 -8.68 -10.62 -7.92
CA ASN A 106 -8.30 -11.78 -7.12
C ASN A 106 -8.00 -11.35 -5.69
N LEU A 107 -8.84 -11.75 -4.75
CA LEU A 107 -8.76 -11.37 -3.34
C LEU A 107 -8.04 -12.46 -2.54
N ILE A 108 -7.03 -12.08 -1.74
CA ILE A 108 -6.16 -12.98 -1.02
C ILE A 108 -6.05 -12.52 0.42
N ASN A 109 -6.55 -13.34 1.36
CA ASN A 109 -6.47 -13.03 2.80
C ASN A 109 -5.13 -13.46 3.37
N LYS A 110 -4.08 -12.75 2.99
CA LYS A 110 -2.71 -12.93 3.47
C LYS A 110 -1.97 -11.60 3.56
N GLY A 111 -0.97 -11.56 4.44
CA GLY A 111 -0.01 -10.46 4.51
C GLY A 111 1.36 -10.88 3.95
N ILE A 112 2.08 -9.94 3.32
CA ILE A 112 3.47 -10.21 2.95
C ILE A 112 4.32 -10.28 4.21
N SER A 113 5.14 -11.33 4.29
CA SER A 113 6.02 -11.58 5.42
C SER A 113 7.32 -12.29 5.00
N HIS A 114 8.22 -12.50 5.95
CA HIS A 114 9.47 -13.25 5.75
C HIS A 114 9.24 -14.77 5.58
N SER A 115 8.05 -15.28 5.88
CA SER A 115 7.75 -16.72 5.85
C SER A 115 6.33 -17.01 5.38
N ASP A 116 6.11 -18.23 4.85
CA ASP A 116 4.80 -18.76 4.49
C ASP A 116 4.19 -19.47 5.72
N SER A 117 3.83 -18.71 6.74
CA SER A 117 3.31 -19.23 8.01
C SER A 117 2.47 -18.20 8.75
N ILE A 118 1.79 -18.60 9.80
CA ILE A 118 1.12 -17.66 10.70
C ILE A 118 2.16 -16.71 11.33
N VAL A 119 1.84 -15.44 11.31
CA VAL A 119 2.66 -14.34 11.84
C VAL A 119 1.88 -13.63 12.93
N ASN A 120 2.51 -13.46 14.10
CA ASN A 120 1.97 -12.58 15.13
C ASN A 120 2.31 -11.14 14.77
N SER A 121 1.35 -10.25 14.87
CA SER A 121 1.58 -8.83 14.58
C SER A 121 0.84 -7.94 15.58
N ASP A 122 1.59 -7.02 16.15
CA ASP A 122 1.04 -5.96 16.99
C ASP A 122 0.45 -4.80 16.16
N PHE A 123 0.52 -4.86 14.82
CA PHE A 123 0.22 -3.76 13.91
C PHE A 123 -0.94 -4.03 12.94
N ILE A 124 -1.71 -5.09 13.11
CA ILE A 124 -2.87 -5.32 12.25
C ILE A 124 -4.03 -4.45 12.74
N PHE A 125 -4.58 -3.63 11.85
CA PHE A 125 -5.83 -2.92 12.10
C PHE A 125 -6.97 -3.95 12.22
N GLY A 126 -7.53 -4.08 13.41
CA GLY A 126 -8.61 -5.02 13.70
C GLY A 126 -8.37 -5.81 14.99
N ASP A 127 -9.22 -6.82 15.21
CA ASP A 127 -9.21 -7.65 16.41
C ASP A 127 -8.29 -8.89 16.27
N ASP A 128 -7.45 -8.94 15.21
CA ASP A 128 -6.64 -10.13 14.91
C ASP A 128 -5.20 -9.95 15.45
N ASP A 129 -4.79 -10.80 16.37
CA ASP A 129 -3.42 -10.83 16.90
C ASP A 129 -2.43 -11.59 15.98
N GLU A 130 -2.95 -12.27 14.94
CA GLU A 130 -2.17 -13.08 13.99
C GLU A 130 -2.79 -13.06 12.59
N PHE A 131 -1.96 -13.29 11.57
CA PHE A 131 -2.39 -13.41 10.19
C PHE A 131 -1.65 -14.51 9.43
N ASP A 132 -2.24 -14.97 8.33
CA ASP A 132 -1.59 -15.92 7.40
C ASP A 132 -0.57 -15.16 6.53
N GLY A 133 0.72 -15.38 6.82
CA GLY A 133 1.82 -14.75 6.11
C GLY A 133 2.16 -15.46 4.81
N THR A 134 2.64 -14.72 3.83
CA THR A 134 3.20 -15.27 2.59
C THR A 134 4.43 -14.50 2.15
N LYS A 135 5.45 -15.22 1.66
CA LYS A 135 6.57 -14.58 0.99
C LYS A 135 6.13 -13.98 -0.34
N PHE A 136 6.73 -12.86 -0.73
CA PHE A 136 6.47 -12.27 -2.04
C PHE A 136 6.72 -13.25 -3.20
N SER A 137 7.80 -14.01 -3.15
CA SER A 137 8.13 -15.06 -4.15
C SER A 137 7.07 -16.16 -4.21
N SER A 138 6.54 -16.60 -3.07
CA SER A 138 5.46 -17.60 -3.00
C SER A 138 4.16 -17.04 -3.57
N PHE A 139 3.78 -15.83 -3.19
CA PHE A 139 2.62 -15.13 -3.75
C PHE A 139 2.68 -15.04 -5.27
N ILE A 140 3.80 -14.60 -5.85
CA ILE A 140 4.02 -14.52 -7.30
C ILE A 140 3.85 -15.88 -7.97
N LYS A 141 4.44 -16.91 -7.39
CA LYS A 141 4.41 -18.29 -7.91
C LYS A 141 2.99 -18.89 -7.86
N ASP A 142 2.33 -18.78 -6.72
CA ASP A 142 1.04 -19.41 -6.45
C ASP A 142 -0.08 -18.79 -7.29
N ASN A 143 0.04 -17.51 -7.64
CA ASN A 143 -0.90 -16.79 -8.49
C ASN A 143 -0.45 -16.75 -9.97
N TYR A 144 0.60 -17.48 -10.35
CA TYR A 144 1.11 -17.58 -11.73
C TYR A 144 1.43 -16.20 -12.36
N ILE A 145 1.84 -15.22 -11.57
CA ILE A 145 2.13 -13.85 -12.02
C ILE A 145 3.45 -13.86 -12.80
N LYS A 146 3.40 -13.46 -14.06
CA LYS A 146 4.58 -13.42 -14.95
C LYS A 146 5.16 -12.00 -15.07
N TYR A 147 4.32 -11.00 -14.89
CA TYR A 147 4.66 -9.59 -15.00
C TYR A 147 3.65 -8.77 -14.18
N ILE A 148 4.10 -7.69 -13.60
CA ILE A 148 3.28 -6.69 -12.90
C ILE A 148 3.52 -5.34 -13.57
N ASP A 149 2.47 -4.71 -14.08
CA ASP A 149 2.56 -3.36 -14.63
C ASP A 149 2.63 -2.31 -13.53
N PHE A 150 1.85 -2.54 -12.46
CA PHE A 150 1.75 -1.64 -11.33
C PHE A 150 1.69 -2.41 -10.01
N LEU A 151 2.66 -2.20 -9.13
CA LEU A 151 2.72 -2.75 -7.78
C LEU A 151 2.53 -1.63 -6.76
N LYS A 152 1.38 -1.62 -6.05
CA LYS A 152 1.14 -0.76 -4.88
C LYS A 152 1.51 -1.53 -3.62
N ILE A 153 2.22 -0.87 -2.72
CA ILE A 153 2.68 -1.41 -1.45
C ILE A 153 2.34 -0.40 -0.36
N ASP A 154 1.54 -0.83 0.62
CA ASP A 154 1.18 -0.04 1.77
C ASP A 154 0.66 -1.03 2.82
N CYS A 155 1.56 -1.59 3.62
CA CYS A 155 1.30 -2.78 4.43
C CYS A 155 1.97 -2.74 5.82
N GLU A 156 2.06 -1.53 6.39
CA GLU A 156 2.34 -1.31 7.81
C GLU A 156 3.61 -2.07 8.30
N GLY A 157 4.73 -1.85 7.61
CA GLY A 157 6.03 -2.46 7.92
C GLY A 157 6.36 -3.73 7.14
N GLY A 158 5.42 -4.30 6.37
CA GLY A 158 5.66 -5.46 5.50
C GLY A 158 6.44 -5.14 4.21
N GLU A 159 6.64 -3.87 3.88
CA GLU A 159 7.30 -3.38 2.65
C GLU A 159 8.70 -3.97 2.49
N TYR A 160 9.42 -4.10 3.60
CA TYR A 160 10.81 -4.56 3.60
C TYR A 160 10.96 -6.03 3.25
N HIS A 161 9.93 -6.86 3.46
CA HIS A 161 9.93 -8.28 3.09
C HIS A 161 9.78 -8.52 1.59
N ILE A 162 9.41 -7.49 0.82
CA ILE A 162 9.34 -7.55 -0.64
C ILE A 162 10.73 -7.39 -1.25
N PHE A 163 11.54 -6.47 -0.71
CA PHE A 163 12.86 -6.15 -1.23
C PHE A 163 13.94 -7.04 -0.61
N MET A 164 13.89 -8.32 -0.96
CA MET A 164 14.86 -9.35 -0.58
C MET A 164 15.69 -9.76 -1.80
N ASP A 165 16.92 -10.23 -1.58
CA ASP A 165 17.82 -10.64 -2.68
C ASP A 165 17.15 -11.61 -3.66
N GLU A 166 16.35 -12.54 -3.14
CA GLU A 166 15.62 -13.53 -3.93
C GLU A 166 14.53 -12.94 -4.84
N ASN A 167 14.04 -11.76 -4.53
CA ASN A 167 12.96 -11.09 -5.28
C ASN A 167 13.49 -10.06 -6.29
N MET A 168 14.74 -9.61 -6.14
CA MET A 168 15.27 -8.48 -6.91
C MET A 168 15.29 -8.70 -8.42
N ASP A 169 15.58 -9.92 -8.89
CA ASP A 169 15.51 -10.20 -10.32
C ASP A 169 14.09 -9.98 -10.87
N PHE A 170 13.07 -10.43 -10.15
CA PHE A 170 11.69 -10.21 -10.53
C PHE A 170 11.30 -8.72 -10.46
N LEU A 171 11.65 -8.03 -9.36
CA LEU A 171 11.34 -6.62 -9.16
C LEU A 171 11.98 -5.73 -10.25
N LEU A 172 13.22 -6.00 -10.63
CA LEU A 172 13.95 -5.23 -11.65
C LEU A 172 13.49 -5.51 -13.07
N ASN A 173 13.14 -6.78 -13.38
CA ASN A 173 12.91 -7.21 -14.76
C ASN A 173 11.45 -7.51 -15.11
N LYS A 174 10.57 -7.67 -14.12
CA LYS A 174 9.18 -8.09 -14.30
C LYS A 174 8.17 -7.15 -13.65
N VAL A 175 8.60 -6.05 -13.03
CA VAL A 175 7.71 -5.03 -12.46
C VAL A 175 7.95 -3.71 -13.16
N GLY A 176 6.91 -3.13 -13.75
CA GLY A 176 6.98 -1.90 -14.52
C GLY A 176 7.10 -0.66 -13.62
N CYS A 177 6.20 -0.56 -12.66
CA CYS A 177 6.16 0.53 -11.69
C CYS A 177 5.87 -0.03 -10.30
N ILE A 178 6.58 0.46 -9.29
CA ILE A 178 6.32 0.20 -7.87
C ILE A 178 6.02 1.54 -7.22
N VAL A 179 4.99 1.58 -6.41
CA VAL A 179 4.70 2.73 -5.57
C VAL A 179 4.25 2.25 -4.21
N GLY A 180 4.67 2.92 -3.17
CA GLY A 180 4.22 2.53 -1.84
C GLY A 180 4.48 3.60 -0.81
N GLU A 181 3.91 3.33 0.34
CA GLU A 181 4.16 4.00 1.58
C GLU A 181 5.17 3.18 2.38
N TRP A 182 6.27 3.80 2.76
CA TRP A 182 7.30 3.18 3.60
C TRP A 182 7.18 3.74 5.00
N HIS A 183 6.95 2.84 5.95
CA HIS A 183 6.80 3.18 7.35
C HIS A 183 8.16 3.25 8.04
N LEU A 184 8.39 4.31 8.82
CA LEU A 184 9.62 4.63 9.56
C LEU A 184 9.30 5.03 11.01
N GLY A 185 8.16 4.60 11.54
CA GLY A 185 7.69 5.00 12.87
C GLY A 185 8.46 4.34 14.02
N THR A 186 9.02 3.15 13.78
CA THR A 186 9.78 2.40 14.79
C THR A 186 11.26 2.37 14.48
N GLU A 187 12.09 2.11 15.49
CA GLU A 187 13.54 1.96 15.29
C GLU A 187 13.89 0.77 14.38
N SER A 188 13.08 -0.31 14.40
CA SER A 188 13.26 -1.45 13.49
C SER A 188 13.03 -1.04 12.05
N GLU A 189 11.92 -0.36 11.77
CA GLU A 189 11.58 0.13 10.42
C GLU A 189 12.63 1.10 9.89
N LYS A 190 13.15 2.00 10.74
CA LYS A 190 14.24 2.91 10.36
C LYS A 190 15.51 2.16 9.92
N VAL A 191 15.86 1.09 10.64
CA VAL A 191 17.03 0.24 10.29
C VAL A 191 16.76 -0.47 8.96
N GLU A 192 15.59 -1.05 8.79
CA GLU A 192 15.20 -1.75 7.56
C GLU A 192 15.11 -0.80 6.37
N PHE A 193 14.55 0.40 6.56
CA PHE A 193 14.52 1.44 5.52
C PHE A 193 15.92 1.84 5.07
N LYS A 194 16.83 2.04 6.01
CA LYS A 194 18.22 2.37 5.70
C LYS A 194 18.88 1.28 4.87
N TYR A 195 18.66 0.02 5.23
CA TYR A 195 19.17 -1.12 4.47
C TYR A 195 18.54 -1.20 3.07
N PHE A 196 17.21 -1.07 2.96
CA PHE A 196 16.47 -1.00 1.70
C PHE A 196 17.00 0.12 0.80
N ARG A 197 17.09 1.35 1.33
CA ARG A 197 17.59 2.52 0.63
C ARG A 197 19.01 2.31 0.08
N ASP A 198 19.91 1.80 0.93
CA ASP A 198 21.34 1.73 0.62
C ASP A 198 21.70 0.52 -0.24
N LYS A 199 20.94 -0.57 -0.16
CA LYS A 199 21.20 -1.80 -0.91
C LYS A 199 20.34 -1.94 -2.16
N TYR A 200 19.02 -1.76 -2.06
CA TYR A 200 18.08 -2.12 -3.10
C TYR A 200 17.63 -0.93 -3.94
N LEU A 201 17.27 0.18 -3.33
CA LEU A 201 16.67 1.31 -4.02
C LEU A 201 17.59 1.89 -5.11
N LYS A 202 18.89 1.85 -4.92
CA LYS A 202 19.91 2.30 -5.89
C LYS A 202 19.98 1.47 -7.17
N GLN A 203 19.39 0.29 -7.20
CA GLN A 203 19.40 -0.59 -8.37
C GLN A 203 18.32 -0.22 -9.38
N PHE A 204 17.35 0.58 -8.99
CA PHE A 204 16.26 1.00 -9.86
C PHE A 204 16.64 2.24 -10.70
N LYS A 205 16.09 2.31 -11.91
CA LYS A 205 16.42 3.36 -12.88
C LYS A 205 15.89 4.73 -12.45
N THR A 206 14.67 4.78 -12.01
CA THR A 206 13.99 6.02 -11.61
C THR A 206 13.40 5.84 -10.20
N VAL A 207 13.70 6.78 -9.32
CA VAL A 207 13.17 6.84 -7.96
C VAL A 207 12.73 8.26 -7.70
N GLU A 208 11.50 8.45 -7.24
CA GLU A 208 10.99 9.69 -6.67
C GLU A 208 10.53 9.44 -5.25
N VAL A 209 10.78 10.38 -4.36
CA VAL A 209 10.42 10.29 -2.94
C VAL A 209 9.62 11.53 -2.56
N ARG A 210 8.47 11.31 -1.97
CA ARG A 210 7.57 12.38 -1.52
C ARG A 210 7.22 12.21 -0.05
N SER A 211 6.99 13.31 0.64
CA SER A 211 6.30 13.29 1.93
C SER A 211 4.84 12.90 1.72
N VAL A 212 4.15 12.55 2.77
CA VAL A 212 2.69 12.27 2.74
C VAL A 212 1.88 13.46 2.23
N ASP A 213 2.36 14.68 2.43
CA ASP A 213 1.76 15.90 1.88
C ASP A 213 2.08 16.14 0.39
N GLY A 214 2.75 15.17 -0.27
CA GLY A 214 3.07 15.20 -1.69
C GLY A 214 4.29 16.05 -2.08
N VAL A 215 5.02 16.60 -1.13
CA VAL A 215 6.23 17.41 -1.40
C VAL A 215 7.37 16.50 -1.86
N ASP A 216 8.07 16.88 -2.94
CA ASP A 216 9.26 16.17 -3.39
C ASP A 216 10.41 16.36 -2.40
N ILE A 217 10.83 15.25 -1.77
CA ILE A 217 11.89 15.20 -0.77
C ILE A 217 13.05 14.29 -1.18
N LYS A 218 13.12 13.90 -2.46
CA LYS A 218 14.16 13.02 -2.98
C LYS A 218 15.59 13.48 -2.65
N TRP A 219 15.82 14.78 -2.66
CA TRP A 219 17.13 15.37 -2.35
C TRP A 219 17.53 15.19 -0.88
N GLU A 220 16.61 14.84 0.01
CA GLU A 220 16.87 14.56 1.42
C GLU A 220 17.17 13.09 1.68
N LEU A 221 16.76 12.18 0.79
CA LEU A 221 16.77 10.73 0.99
C LEU A 221 18.06 10.16 1.57
N TYR A 222 19.21 10.72 1.18
CA TYR A 222 20.52 10.24 1.62
C TYR A 222 21.17 11.12 2.69
N LYS A 223 20.45 12.06 3.28
CA LYS A 223 20.91 12.79 4.46
C LYS A 223 20.86 11.90 5.70
N ASP A 224 21.81 12.07 6.60
CA ASP A 224 21.94 11.24 7.80
C ASP A 224 20.69 11.27 8.70
N ASN A 225 20.02 12.42 8.74
CA ASN A 225 18.86 12.65 9.58
C ASN A 225 17.53 12.42 8.87
N PHE A 226 17.50 11.92 7.62
CA PHE A 226 16.26 11.70 6.87
C PHE A 226 15.26 10.85 7.67
N ILE A 227 15.70 9.71 8.19
CA ILE A 227 14.88 8.76 8.95
C ILE A 227 14.41 9.29 10.31
N GLU A 228 14.96 10.40 10.79
CA GLU A 228 14.55 11.04 12.04
C GLU A 228 13.43 12.07 11.81
N TYR A 229 13.28 12.57 10.58
CA TYR A 229 12.28 13.58 10.25
C TYR A 229 10.96 13.00 9.75
N TYR A 230 11.00 11.83 9.10
CA TYR A 230 9.84 11.25 8.45
C TYR A 230 9.44 9.96 9.15
N ASN A 231 8.18 9.86 9.57
CA ASN A 231 7.60 8.62 10.09
C ASN A 231 7.13 7.71 8.94
N GLN A 232 6.85 8.31 7.78
CA GLN A 232 6.45 7.62 6.57
C GLN A 232 6.74 8.47 5.33
N VAL A 233 6.98 7.82 4.20
CA VAL A 233 7.25 8.47 2.91
C VAL A 233 6.64 7.68 1.77
N ILE A 234 6.23 8.39 0.71
CA ILE A 234 5.77 7.76 -0.53
C ILE A 234 6.95 7.65 -1.49
N ILE A 235 7.25 6.43 -1.94
CA ILE A 235 8.31 6.19 -2.93
C ILE A 235 7.70 5.63 -4.20
N HIS A 236 8.02 6.27 -5.32
CA HIS A 236 7.71 5.79 -6.66
C HIS A 236 8.99 5.30 -7.33
N ILE A 237 8.92 4.11 -7.86
CA ILE A 237 10.04 3.42 -8.53
C ILE A 237 9.58 3.02 -9.93
N SER A 238 10.37 3.28 -10.95
CA SER A 238 10.11 2.82 -12.31
C SER A 238 11.35 2.21 -12.93
N ASN A 239 11.13 1.08 -13.62
CA ASN A 239 12.15 0.39 -14.43
C ASN A 239 12.07 0.79 -15.92
N LYS A 240 11.10 1.62 -16.28
CA LYS A 240 10.89 2.09 -17.67
C LYS A 240 11.61 3.40 -17.97
#